data_b669876540b4ac76feb3120b68110647
#
_entry.id   b669876540b4ac76feb3120b68110647
#
_cell.length_a   1.000
_cell.length_b   1.000
_cell.length_c   1.000
_cell.angle_alpha   90.00
_cell.angle_beta   90.00
_cell.angle_gamma   90.00
#
_symmetry.space_group_name_H-M   'P 1'
#
loop_
_entity.id
_entity.type
_entity.pdbx_description
1 polymer ?
#
loop_
_entity_poly.entity_id
_entity_poly.type
_entity_poly.pdbx_seq_one_letter_code
_entity_poly.pdbx_strand_id
1 'polypeptide(L)'
;EPELTLVPGAQPWLRLRISDGGRQYVVKSIPNLMEAVEMGKSVSYGKALAFVHRWDAFDEESRALLQLLRRQVNARQSMDKAAVRVYGGAEQGPAGGMILTGEIFDDLVQLYEHTGFLGGYELREGLPVITMTVERRRGGVQVEGEPALSAVQGLDYDYLFSEDTLWRLQRPGCTRILPALQALGGKSLFFTSADATAFCSYVLPELNIVDPERLLLNQIPLEPVVQFYLDAPDSFRIEAHAEFLYGEDKVTPFVPSPAGLLRDVRAESRAKRLLASYLQPGVGGREEVYGTVDEDEIYRMLEEGVPALLAEGEVYLTDAFRSLQAAPPLSVGG
;
A
#
# COMPACT_ATOMS: atom_id res chain seq x y z
N GLU A 1 -10.07 -12.83 29.08
CA GLU A 1 -9.17 -12.16 28.13
C GLU A 1 -9.55 -12.54 26.71
N PRO A 2 -9.54 -11.60 25.77
CA PRO A 2 -9.76 -11.89 24.37
C PRO A 2 -8.54 -12.57 23.75
N GLU A 3 -8.78 -13.62 22.98
CA GLU A 3 -7.76 -14.27 22.15
C GLU A 3 -8.11 -14.00 20.68
N LEU A 4 -7.23 -13.30 19.96
CA LEU A 4 -7.37 -13.09 18.53
C LEU A 4 -6.69 -14.22 17.78
N THR A 5 -7.41 -14.80 16.85
CA THR A 5 -6.86 -15.78 15.92
C THR A 5 -7.21 -15.34 14.51
N LEU A 6 -6.21 -15.34 13.63
CA LEU A 6 -6.39 -15.02 12.23
C LEU A 6 -6.63 -16.28 11.41
N VAL A 7 -7.59 -16.20 10.50
CA VAL A 7 -7.74 -17.19 9.45
C VAL A 7 -6.90 -16.74 8.25
N PRO A 8 -6.07 -17.61 7.68
CA PRO A 8 -5.35 -17.29 6.45
C PRO A 8 -6.34 -16.83 5.37
N GLY A 9 -6.22 -15.61 4.89
CA GLY A 9 -7.10 -15.06 3.85
C GLY A 9 -7.99 -13.92 4.28
N ALA A 10 -7.81 -13.30 5.48
CA ALA A 10 -8.27 -11.95 5.75
C ALA A 10 -9.44 -11.71 6.71
N GLN A 11 -9.99 -12.67 7.40
CA GLN A 11 -11.00 -12.32 8.41
C GLN A 11 -10.50 -12.64 9.82
N PRO A 12 -10.34 -11.61 10.70
CA PRO A 12 -10.00 -11.83 12.08
C PRO A 12 -11.20 -12.48 12.80
N TRP A 13 -10.91 -13.39 13.68
CA TRP A 13 -11.94 -13.93 14.56
C TRP A 13 -11.46 -13.92 15.99
N LEU A 14 -12.42 -13.70 16.87
CA LEU A 14 -12.23 -13.58 18.30
C LEU A 14 -12.67 -14.84 19.02
N ARG A 15 -11.82 -15.33 19.90
CA ARG A 15 -12.17 -16.36 20.88
C ARG A 15 -12.12 -15.73 22.26
N LEU A 16 -13.09 -16.07 23.09
CA LEU A 16 -13.18 -15.60 24.48
C LEU A 16 -12.88 -16.69 25.48
N ARG A 17 -12.27 -16.28 26.57
CA ARG A 17 -12.13 -17.09 27.77
C ARG A 17 -12.73 -16.34 28.95
N ILE A 18 -13.34 -17.12 29.87
CA ILE A 18 -13.80 -16.60 31.16
C ILE A 18 -12.82 -17.10 32.23
N SER A 19 -12.37 -16.16 33.07
CA SER A 19 -11.48 -16.46 34.20
C SER A 19 -12.20 -16.23 35.51
N ASP A 20 -11.91 -17.10 36.49
CA ASP A 20 -12.33 -16.95 37.89
C ASP A 20 -11.18 -16.44 38.79
N GLY A 21 -10.14 -15.89 38.19
CA GLY A 21 -8.92 -15.46 38.88
C GLY A 21 -7.82 -16.49 38.99
N GLY A 22 -8.10 -17.75 38.59
CA GLY A 22 -7.09 -18.81 38.62
C GLY A 22 -7.16 -19.79 37.44
N ARG A 23 -8.36 -20.05 36.95
CA ARG A 23 -8.59 -20.96 35.84
C ARG A 23 -9.28 -20.25 34.71
N GLN A 24 -8.91 -20.60 33.49
CA GLN A 24 -9.49 -20.05 32.27
C GLN A 24 -10.34 -21.10 31.55
N TYR A 25 -11.53 -20.72 31.12
CA TYR A 25 -12.49 -21.57 30.43
C TYR A 25 -12.85 -20.97 29.09
N VAL A 26 -12.70 -21.73 28.01
CA VAL A 26 -13.06 -21.30 26.67
C VAL A 26 -14.58 -21.14 26.54
N VAL A 27 -15.04 -20.01 26.06
CA VAL A 27 -16.42 -19.76 25.69
C VAL A 27 -16.73 -20.52 24.40
N LYS A 28 -17.62 -21.50 24.44
CA LYS A 28 -17.94 -22.33 23.27
C LYS A 28 -18.78 -21.63 22.22
N SER A 29 -19.51 -20.59 22.61
CA SER A 29 -20.35 -19.79 21.70
C SER A 29 -20.57 -18.41 22.29
N ILE A 30 -20.06 -17.39 21.61
CA ILE A 30 -20.25 -15.98 22.00
C ILE A 30 -21.72 -15.57 21.92
N PRO A 31 -22.49 -15.94 20.88
CA PRO A 31 -23.93 -15.66 20.85
C PRO A 31 -24.69 -16.26 22.05
N ASN A 32 -24.39 -17.50 22.45
CA ASN A 32 -25.03 -18.12 23.63
C ASN A 32 -24.61 -17.43 24.93
N LEU A 33 -23.37 -16.96 25.02
CA LEU A 33 -22.92 -16.14 26.16
C LEU A 33 -23.75 -14.87 26.24
N MET A 34 -23.92 -14.15 25.12
CA MET A 34 -24.73 -12.92 25.08
C MET A 34 -26.18 -13.18 25.51
N GLU A 35 -26.79 -14.22 24.97
CA GLU A 35 -28.14 -14.63 25.39
C GLU A 35 -28.22 -14.93 26.89
N ALA A 36 -27.23 -15.63 27.42
CA ALA A 36 -27.17 -15.94 28.86
C ALA A 36 -27.05 -14.67 29.72
N VAL A 37 -26.26 -13.68 29.30
CA VAL A 37 -26.12 -12.39 29.98
C VAL A 37 -27.42 -11.59 29.95
N GLU A 38 -28.11 -11.56 28.81
CA GLU A 38 -29.37 -10.84 28.64
C GLU A 38 -30.50 -11.43 29.45
N MET A 39 -30.56 -12.76 29.52
CA MET A 39 -31.60 -13.50 30.25
C MET A 39 -31.27 -13.77 31.72
N GLY A 40 -30.09 -13.44 32.19
CA GLY A 40 -29.65 -13.73 33.55
C GLY A 40 -29.59 -15.24 33.84
N LYS A 41 -29.15 -16.04 32.83
CA LYS A 41 -29.08 -17.50 32.96
C LYS A 41 -27.84 -17.93 33.74
N SER A 42 -27.97 -19.02 34.53
CA SER A 42 -26.82 -19.71 35.12
C SER A 42 -26.15 -20.59 34.07
N VAL A 43 -24.83 -20.45 33.88
CA VAL A 43 -24.04 -21.26 32.96
C VAL A 43 -22.88 -21.91 33.71
N SER A 44 -22.60 -23.18 33.41
CA SER A 44 -21.48 -23.92 33.97
C SER A 44 -20.34 -24.06 32.96
N TYR A 45 -19.15 -23.79 33.42
CA TYR A 45 -17.89 -24.00 32.71
C TYR A 45 -17.14 -25.16 33.33
N GLY A 46 -17.36 -26.35 32.80
CA GLY A 46 -16.84 -27.57 33.41
C GLY A 46 -17.46 -27.86 34.79
N LYS A 47 -16.68 -28.49 35.69
CA LYS A 47 -17.14 -28.86 37.03
C LYS A 47 -16.85 -27.80 38.10
N ALA A 48 -16.02 -26.81 37.80
CA ALA A 48 -15.43 -25.93 38.81
C ALA A 48 -15.96 -24.50 38.80
N LEU A 49 -16.55 -24.03 37.70
CA LEU A 49 -17.07 -22.67 37.58
C LEU A 49 -18.52 -22.69 37.09
N ALA A 50 -19.43 -22.18 37.91
CA ALA A 50 -20.81 -21.89 37.52
C ALA A 50 -21.27 -20.60 38.19
N PHE A 51 -21.89 -19.71 37.42
CA PHE A 51 -22.43 -18.47 37.96
C PHE A 51 -23.61 -17.96 37.11
N VAL A 52 -24.36 -17.04 37.68
CA VAL A 52 -25.45 -16.37 36.97
C VAL A 52 -24.84 -15.26 36.11
N HIS A 53 -25.05 -15.33 34.80
CA HIS A 53 -24.57 -14.35 33.85
C HIS A 53 -25.47 -13.10 33.93
N ARG A 54 -24.95 -12.06 34.55
CA ARG A 54 -25.53 -10.73 34.59
C ARG A 54 -24.44 -9.71 34.28
N TRP A 55 -24.80 -8.55 33.79
CA TRP A 55 -23.85 -7.49 33.50
C TRP A 55 -22.98 -7.11 34.71
N ASP A 56 -23.56 -7.12 35.91
CA ASP A 56 -22.87 -6.84 37.18
C ASP A 56 -21.94 -7.96 37.68
N ALA A 57 -22.01 -9.13 37.07
CA ALA A 57 -21.10 -10.25 37.39
C ALA A 57 -19.74 -10.13 36.65
N PHE A 58 -19.59 -9.18 35.75
CA PHE A 58 -18.37 -8.92 35.00
C PHE A 58 -17.75 -7.61 35.44
N ASP A 59 -16.41 -7.52 35.40
CA ASP A 59 -15.68 -6.27 35.62
C ASP A 59 -15.96 -5.26 34.49
N GLU A 60 -15.49 -4.04 34.67
CA GLU A 60 -15.80 -2.93 33.76
C GLU A 60 -15.24 -3.16 32.36
N GLU A 61 -14.02 -3.66 32.24
CA GLU A 61 -13.37 -3.95 30.95
C GLU A 61 -14.09 -5.08 30.22
N SER A 62 -14.39 -6.19 30.92
CA SER A 62 -15.17 -7.28 30.35
C SER A 62 -16.56 -6.84 29.91
N ARG A 63 -17.22 -5.94 30.67
CA ARG A 63 -18.52 -5.38 30.26
C ARG A 63 -18.43 -4.58 28.98
N ALA A 64 -17.39 -3.73 28.85
CA ALA A 64 -17.18 -2.96 27.64
C ALA A 64 -16.98 -3.85 26.41
N LEU A 65 -16.15 -4.90 26.56
CA LEU A 65 -15.95 -5.91 25.50
C LEU A 65 -17.27 -6.64 25.15
N LEU A 66 -18.01 -7.10 26.15
CA LEU A 66 -19.28 -7.79 25.93
C LEU A 66 -20.33 -6.89 25.26
N GLN A 67 -20.38 -5.61 25.58
CA GLN A 67 -21.26 -4.64 24.92
C GLN A 67 -20.89 -4.45 23.45
N LEU A 68 -19.60 -4.38 23.13
CA LEU A 68 -19.10 -4.32 21.78
C LEU A 68 -19.53 -5.56 20.99
N LEU A 69 -19.28 -6.75 21.52
CA LEU A 69 -19.61 -8.02 20.87
C LEU A 69 -21.14 -8.23 20.71
N ARG A 70 -21.93 -7.70 21.63
CA ARG A 70 -23.39 -7.70 21.53
C ARG A 70 -23.87 -6.94 20.29
N ARG A 71 -23.27 -5.80 19.96
CA ARG A 71 -23.61 -5.06 18.73
C ARG A 71 -23.43 -5.94 17.51
N GLN A 72 -22.31 -6.64 17.41
CA GLN A 72 -22.05 -7.55 16.29
C GLN A 72 -22.98 -8.76 16.26
N VAL A 73 -23.25 -9.39 17.41
CA VAL A 73 -24.19 -10.54 17.49
C VAL A 73 -25.58 -10.11 16.99
N ASN A 74 -26.08 -8.95 17.45
CA ASN A 74 -27.37 -8.43 17.05
C ASN A 74 -27.43 -8.06 15.55
N ALA A 75 -26.37 -7.44 15.02
CA ALA A 75 -26.27 -7.12 13.61
C ALA A 75 -26.31 -8.39 12.74
N ARG A 76 -25.54 -9.43 13.10
CA ARG A 76 -25.56 -10.74 12.42
C ARG A 76 -26.89 -11.43 12.48
N GLN A 77 -27.51 -11.51 13.64
CA GLN A 77 -28.84 -12.11 13.77
C GLN A 77 -29.91 -11.42 12.92
N SER A 78 -29.78 -10.10 12.74
CA SER A 78 -30.65 -9.32 11.86
C SER A 78 -30.37 -9.62 10.38
N MET A 79 -29.11 -9.81 10.00
CA MET A 79 -28.70 -10.20 8.65
C MET A 79 -29.09 -11.65 8.34
N ASP A 80 -28.87 -12.58 9.27
CA ASP A 80 -29.25 -14.00 9.10
C ASP A 80 -30.76 -14.16 8.93
N LYS A 81 -31.56 -13.40 9.65
CA LYS A 81 -33.03 -13.38 9.44
C LYS A 81 -33.42 -12.86 8.04
N ALA A 82 -32.61 -11.98 7.45
CA ALA A 82 -32.80 -11.50 6.09
C ALA A 82 -32.19 -12.49 5.06
N ALA A 83 -31.04 -13.07 5.32
CA ALA A 83 -30.28 -13.96 4.43
C ALA A 83 -30.87 -15.37 4.34
N VAL A 84 -31.44 -15.92 5.42
CA VAL A 84 -32.15 -17.21 5.40
C VAL A 84 -33.32 -17.21 4.41
N ARG A 85 -33.80 -16.04 4.02
CA ARG A 85 -34.78 -15.91 2.93
C ARG A 85 -34.17 -15.98 1.52
N VAL A 86 -32.84 -15.82 1.36
CA VAL A 86 -32.19 -15.65 0.06
C VAL A 86 -31.05 -16.63 -0.21
N TYR A 87 -30.23 -16.95 0.80
CA TYR A 87 -29.06 -17.85 0.66
C TYR A 87 -28.90 -18.70 1.93
N GLY A 88 -29.27 -19.94 1.88
CA GLY A 88 -29.13 -20.84 3.03
C GLY A 88 -27.66 -21.10 3.39
N GLY A 89 -27.21 -20.63 4.55
CA GLY A 89 -25.96 -20.98 5.18
C GLY A 89 -25.18 -19.79 5.74
N ALA A 90 -25.25 -19.61 7.07
CA ALA A 90 -24.30 -18.74 7.75
C ALA A 90 -22.92 -19.41 7.81
N GLU A 91 -21.87 -18.74 7.37
CA GLU A 91 -20.49 -19.17 7.62
C GLU A 91 -20.24 -19.13 9.13
N GLN A 92 -20.21 -20.30 9.74
CA GLN A 92 -19.82 -20.45 11.13
C GLN A 92 -18.30 -20.37 11.20
N GLY A 93 -17.78 -19.43 11.98
CA GLY A 93 -16.37 -19.40 12.34
C GLY A 93 -15.94 -20.70 13.04
N PRO A 94 -14.63 -20.90 13.25
CA PRO A 94 -14.10 -22.05 13.95
C PRO A 94 -14.79 -22.23 15.30
N ALA A 95 -14.94 -23.46 15.78
CA ALA A 95 -15.68 -23.80 16.99
C ALA A 95 -15.31 -22.87 18.16
N GLY A 96 -16.31 -22.12 18.66
CA GLY A 96 -16.16 -21.19 19.77
C GLY A 96 -15.62 -19.81 19.42
N GLY A 97 -15.37 -19.52 18.15
CA GLY A 97 -14.94 -18.20 17.70
C GLY A 97 -16.04 -17.41 17.02
N MET A 98 -15.89 -16.10 16.97
CA MET A 98 -16.73 -15.16 16.22
C MET A 98 -15.88 -14.38 15.25
N ILE A 99 -16.26 -14.39 13.96
CA ILE A 99 -15.62 -13.56 12.94
C ILE A 99 -15.98 -12.10 13.19
N LEU A 100 -15.00 -11.20 13.19
CA LEU A 100 -15.20 -9.78 13.42
C LEU A 100 -15.40 -9.05 12.07
N THR A 101 -16.32 -8.10 12.05
CA THR A 101 -16.41 -7.12 10.95
C THR A 101 -15.31 -6.06 11.12
N GLY A 102 -14.99 -5.33 10.04
CA GLY A 102 -13.97 -4.28 10.09
C GLY A 102 -14.28 -3.20 11.12
N GLU A 103 -15.54 -2.74 11.21
CA GLU A 103 -16.00 -1.78 12.21
C GLU A 103 -15.77 -2.27 13.65
N ILE A 104 -16.18 -3.51 13.93
CA ILE A 104 -16.02 -4.09 15.28
C ILE A 104 -14.55 -4.33 15.59
N PHE A 105 -13.71 -4.59 14.57
CA PHE A 105 -12.28 -4.73 14.77
C PHE A 105 -11.64 -3.39 15.15
N ASP A 106 -12.02 -2.29 14.48
CA ASP A 106 -11.57 -0.93 14.85
C ASP A 106 -11.97 -0.59 16.29
N ASP A 107 -13.23 -0.81 16.64
CA ASP A 107 -13.75 -0.59 17.99
C ASP A 107 -13.04 -1.45 19.04
N LEU A 108 -12.69 -2.69 18.69
CA LEU A 108 -11.95 -3.60 19.57
C LEU A 108 -10.52 -3.09 19.82
N VAL A 109 -9.82 -2.67 18.77
CA VAL A 109 -8.48 -2.07 18.91
C VAL A 109 -8.55 -0.80 19.76
N GLN A 110 -9.53 0.07 19.51
CA GLN A 110 -9.72 1.28 20.31
C GLN A 110 -10.00 0.97 21.78
N LEU A 111 -10.79 -0.06 22.07
CA LEU A 111 -11.09 -0.47 23.44
C LEU A 111 -9.82 -0.84 24.23
N TYR A 112 -8.86 -1.50 23.58
CA TYR A 112 -7.62 -1.97 24.21
C TYR A 112 -6.41 -1.06 23.96
N GLU A 113 -6.59 0.08 23.31
CA GLU A 113 -5.49 1.03 23.02
C GLU A 113 -4.77 1.49 24.30
N HIS A 114 -5.51 1.71 25.38
CA HIS A 114 -4.96 2.17 26.67
C HIS A 114 -4.03 1.14 27.35
N THR A 115 -4.18 -0.17 27.03
CA THR A 115 -3.31 -1.23 27.55
C THR A 115 -2.06 -1.42 26.71
N GLY A 116 -2.08 -0.96 25.45
CA GLY A 116 -1.04 -1.22 24.47
C GLY A 116 -0.99 -2.67 23.94
N PHE A 117 -1.97 -3.52 24.37
CA PHE A 117 -2.03 -4.94 23.97
C PHE A 117 -3.45 -5.36 23.63
N LEU A 118 -3.58 -6.23 22.64
CA LEU A 118 -4.83 -6.87 22.27
C LEU A 118 -4.62 -8.35 21.95
N GLY A 119 -5.24 -9.22 22.74
CA GLY A 119 -5.20 -10.66 22.48
C GLY A 119 -3.81 -11.28 22.43
N GLY A 120 -2.84 -10.70 23.13
CA GLY A 120 -1.43 -11.11 23.13
C GLY A 120 -0.55 -10.37 22.13
N TYR A 121 -1.13 -9.48 21.31
CA TYR A 121 -0.38 -8.64 20.37
C TYR A 121 -0.12 -7.26 20.96
N GLU A 122 1.12 -6.78 20.85
CA GLU A 122 1.48 -5.38 21.14
C GLU A 122 0.89 -4.47 20.06
N LEU A 123 0.19 -3.41 20.46
CA LEU A 123 -0.39 -2.43 19.53
C LEU A 123 0.67 -1.38 19.16
N ARG A 124 0.89 -1.18 17.88
CA ARG A 124 1.79 -0.15 17.35
C ARG A 124 1.16 0.61 16.19
N GLU A 125 1.58 1.87 16.03
CA GLU A 125 1.19 2.72 14.92
C GLU A 125 2.22 2.67 13.79
N GLY A 126 1.75 2.78 12.55
CA GLY A 126 2.58 2.90 11.36
C GLY A 126 2.95 1.58 10.71
N LEU A 127 3.93 1.62 9.83
CA LEU A 127 4.35 0.46 9.05
C LEU A 127 5.38 -0.38 9.80
N PRO A 128 5.26 -1.72 9.78
CA PRO A 128 6.31 -2.60 10.27
C PRO A 128 7.61 -2.37 9.50
N VAL A 129 8.72 -2.58 10.18
CA VAL A 129 10.04 -2.60 9.54
C VAL A 129 10.21 -3.94 8.83
N ILE A 130 10.55 -3.90 7.54
CA ILE A 130 10.70 -5.09 6.71
C ILE A 130 12.18 -5.32 6.40
N THR A 131 12.64 -6.52 6.67
CA THR A 131 13.92 -6.99 6.13
C THR A 131 13.66 -7.62 4.77
N MET A 132 14.31 -7.12 3.74
CA MET A 132 14.10 -7.58 2.37
C MET A 132 15.39 -8.15 1.78
N THR A 133 15.29 -9.29 1.12
CA THR A 133 16.35 -9.88 0.32
C THR A 133 15.93 -9.85 -1.15
N VAL A 134 16.81 -9.37 -2.01
CA VAL A 134 16.60 -9.29 -3.46
C VAL A 134 17.73 -10.01 -4.16
N GLU A 135 17.39 -11.00 -4.98
CA GLU A 135 18.36 -11.77 -5.77
C GLU A 135 18.04 -11.69 -7.26
N ARG A 136 19.06 -11.40 -8.07
CA ARG A 136 18.93 -11.48 -9.54
C ARG A 136 18.81 -12.93 -9.97
N ARG A 137 17.82 -13.18 -10.81
CA ARG A 137 17.59 -14.48 -11.47
C ARG A 137 17.48 -14.27 -12.97
N ARG A 138 17.60 -15.37 -13.74
CA ARG A 138 17.44 -15.30 -15.19
C ARG A 138 16.03 -14.80 -15.54
N GLY A 139 15.94 -13.62 -16.15
CA GLY A 139 14.70 -13.00 -16.60
C GLY A 139 13.99 -12.13 -15.58
N GLY A 140 14.60 -11.88 -14.40
CA GLY A 140 13.98 -11.03 -13.39
C GLY A 140 14.73 -11.00 -12.06
N VAL A 141 13.97 -10.74 -11.01
CA VAL A 141 14.47 -10.70 -9.62
C VAL A 141 13.57 -11.53 -8.71
N GLN A 142 14.16 -12.19 -7.75
CA GLN A 142 13.49 -12.87 -6.64
C GLN A 142 13.57 -11.98 -5.42
N VAL A 143 12.41 -11.75 -4.78
CA VAL A 143 12.28 -10.88 -3.62
C VAL A 143 11.66 -11.68 -2.47
N GLU A 144 12.26 -11.59 -1.31
CA GLU A 144 11.78 -12.19 -0.06
C GLU A 144 11.70 -11.11 1.00
N GLY A 145 10.62 -11.07 1.76
CA GLY A 145 10.42 -10.11 2.85
C GLY A 145 10.10 -10.81 4.16
N GLU A 146 10.65 -10.31 5.25
CA GLU A 146 10.37 -10.74 6.60
C GLU A 146 10.06 -9.53 7.49
N PRO A 147 9.19 -9.66 8.49
CA PRO A 147 8.47 -10.88 8.92
C PRO A 147 7.26 -11.22 8.02
N ALA A 148 6.71 -12.42 8.23
CA ALA A 148 5.42 -12.78 7.64
C ALA A 148 4.32 -11.85 8.16
N LEU A 149 3.50 -11.31 7.24
CA LEU A 149 2.46 -10.35 7.55
C LEU A 149 1.09 -10.90 7.16
N SER A 150 0.11 -10.64 8.03
CA SER A 150 -1.30 -10.90 7.70
C SER A 150 -2.09 -9.62 7.86
N ALA A 151 -2.78 -9.19 6.80
CA ALA A 151 -3.54 -7.96 6.84
C ALA A 151 -5.01 -8.19 7.17
N VAL A 152 -5.57 -7.25 7.90
CA VAL A 152 -6.99 -7.12 8.20
C VAL A 152 -7.43 -5.73 7.82
N GLN A 153 -8.55 -5.64 7.10
CA GLN A 153 -9.18 -4.37 6.79
C GLN A 153 -10.22 -4.02 7.84
N GLY A 154 -10.01 -2.91 8.55
CA GLY A 154 -11.02 -2.26 9.37
C GLY A 154 -11.97 -1.39 8.54
N LEU A 155 -12.79 -0.59 9.18
CA LEU A 155 -13.59 0.44 8.53
C LEU A 155 -12.77 1.71 8.28
N ASP A 156 -12.09 2.19 9.33
CA ASP A 156 -11.32 3.44 9.32
C ASP A 156 -9.81 3.21 9.19
N TYR A 157 -9.33 2.03 9.61
CA TYR A 157 -7.92 1.65 9.61
C TYR A 157 -7.69 0.34 8.86
N ASP A 158 -6.45 0.16 8.39
CA ASP A 158 -5.94 -1.14 7.99
C ASP A 158 -4.98 -1.64 9.08
N TYR A 159 -4.86 -2.94 9.21
CA TYR A 159 -4.03 -3.56 10.24
C TYR A 159 -3.12 -4.63 9.66
N LEU A 160 -1.92 -4.75 10.24
CA LEU A 160 -0.97 -5.80 9.92
C LEU A 160 -0.59 -6.55 11.19
N PHE A 161 -0.76 -7.85 11.16
CA PHE A 161 -0.22 -8.74 12.18
C PHE A 161 1.15 -9.25 11.76
N SER A 162 2.09 -9.16 12.67
CA SER A 162 3.45 -9.65 12.54
C SER A 162 3.86 -10.27 13.86
N GLU A 163 4.10 -11.58 13.88
CA GLU A 163 4.50 -12.32 15.08
C GLU A 163 3.64 -11.99 16.32
N ASP A 164 4.11 -11.11 17.17
CA ASP A 164 3.47 -10.65 18.42
C ASP A 164 2.97 -9.20 18.37
N THR A 165 3.02 -8.56 17.20
CA THR A 165 2.68 -7.14 17.04
C THR A 165 1.51 -6.95 16.08
N LEU A 166 0.59 -6.08 16.47
CA LEU A 166 -0.52 -5.59 15.66
C LEU A 166 -0.27 -4.12 15.30
N TRP A 167 0.00 -3.86 14.03
CA TRP A 167 0.26 -2.53 13.49
C TRP A 167 -1.03 -1.91 12.99
N ARG A 168 -1.35 -0.68 13.43
CA ARG A 168 -2.45 0.13 12.92
C ARG A 168 -1.95 1.10 11.86
N LEU A 169 -2.55 1.06 10.68
CA LEU A 169 -2.18 1.85 9.51
C LEU A 169 -3.27 2.87 9.22
N GLN A 170 -2.90 4.14 9.06
CA GLN A 170 -3.84 5.19 8.71
C GLN A 170 -4.23 5.13 7.23
N ARG A 171 -5.52 5.17 6.92
CA ARG A 171 -6.04 5.40 5.58
C ARG A 171 -5.98 6.90 5.24
N PRO A 172 -5.82 7.27 3.94
CA PRO A 172 -5.81 6.44 2.73
C PRO A 172 -4.42 6.00 2.24
N GLY A 173 -3.33 6.37 2.94
CA GLY A 173 -1.96 6.18 2.43
C GLY A 173 -1.54 4.73 2.22
N CYS A 174 -2.03 3.81 3.06
CA CYS A 174 -1.55 2.43 3.08
C CYS A 174 -2.30 1.47 2.16
N THR A 175 -3.49 1.83 1.66
CA THR A 175 -4.32 0.93 0.84
C THR A 175 -3.60 0.44 -0.43
N ARG A 176 -2.68 1.22 -0.98
CA ARG A 176 -1.92 0.86 -2.18
C ARG A 176 -0.83 -0.17 -1.91
N ILE A 177 -0.19 -0.11 -0.77
CA ILE A 177 0.95 -0.98 -0.42
C ILE A 177 0.53 -2.24 0.34
N LEU A 178 -0.68 -2.25 0.90
CA LEU A 178 -1.18 -3.39 1.69
C LEU A 178 -1.11 -4.73 0.94
N PRO A 179 -1.55 -4.85 -0.34
CA PRO A 179 -1.41 -6.09 -1.09
C PRO A 179 0.05 -6.51 -1.29
N ALA A 180 0.96 -5.54 -1.49
CA ALA A 180 2.37 -5.82 -1.65
C ALA A 180 2.99 -6.31 -0.33
N LEU A 181 2.65 -5.69 0.80
CA LEU A 181 3.07 -6.12 2.13
C LEU A 181 2.60 -7.54 2.44
N GLN A 182 1.34 -7.85 2.14
CA GLN A 182 0.79 -9.20 2.31
C GLN A 182 1.49 -10.23 1.41
N ALA A 183 1.80 -9.85 0.17
CA ALA A 183 2.44 -10.73 -0.78
C ALA A 183 3.91 -11.00 -0.41
N LEU A 184 4.63 -10.00 0.11
CA LEU A 184 6.01 -10.10 0.54
C LEU A 184 6.17 -10.90 1.83
N GLY A 185 5.18 -10.84 2.72
CA GLY A 185 5.26 -11.44 4.05
C GLY A 185 5.44 -12.95 4.04
N GLY A 186 6.65 -13.43 4.30
CA GLY A 186 6.97 -14.84 4.44
C GLY A 186 6.91 -15.66 3.16
N LYS A 187 6.92 -15.00 1.98
CA LYS A 187 6.91 -15.67 0.67
C LYS A 187 8.01 -15.13 -0.22
N SER A 188 8.58 -16.02 -1.02
CA SER A 188 9.48 -15.64 -2.10
C SER A 188 8.67 -15.31 -3.34
N LEU A 189 8.82 -14.10 -3.86
CA LEU A 189 8.15 -13.61 -5.05
C LEU A 189 9.16 -13.46 -6.19
N PHE A 190 8.78 -13.90 -7.38
CA PHE A 190 9.57 -13.66 -8.59
C PHE A 190 8.88 -12.58 -9.43
N PHE A 191 9.64 -11.53 -9.73
CA PHE A 191 9.22 -10.46 -10.63
C PHE A 191 9.98 -10.55 -11.95
N THR A 192 9.28 -10.45 -13.07
CA THR A 192 9.94 -10.19 -14.36
C THR A 192 10.68 -8.85 -14.32
N SER A 193 11.59 -8.58 -15.25
CA SER A 193 12.32 -7.30 -15.25
C SER A 193 11.37 -6.08 -15.32
N ALA A 194 10.26 -6.18 -16.05
CA ALA A 194 9.27 -5.10 -16.13
C ALA A 194 8.52 -4.92 -14.81
N ASP A 195 8.05 -6.01 -14.19
CA ASP A 195 7.34 -5.98 -12.92
C ASP A 195 8.27 -5.53 -11.78
N ALA A 196 9.53 -5.98 -11.79
CA ALA A 196 10.53 -5.55 -10.83
C ALA A 196 10.79 -4.05 -10.92
N THR A 197 10.86 -3.49 -12.12
CA THR A 197 10.98 -2.04 -12.33
C THR A 197 9.79 -1.30 -11.73
N ALA A 198 8.57 -1.76 -11.97
CA ALA A 198 7.36 -1.16 -11.40
C ALA A 198 7.34 -1.29 -9.86
N PHE A 199 7.70 -2.45 -9.32
CA PHE A 199 7.81 -2.68 -7.89
C PHE A 199 8.82 -1.73 -7.24
N CYS A 200 10.03 -1.64 -7.78
CA CYS A 200 11.08 -0.75 -7.27
C CYS A 200 10.69 0.73 -7.34
N SER A 201 9.95 1.13 -8.40
CA SER A 201 9.58 2.53 -8.60
C SER A 201 8.37 2.98 -7.79
N TYR A 202 7.39 2.11 -7.58
CA TYR A 202 6.10 2.50 -6.99
C TYR A 202 5.79 1.90 -5.63
N VAL A 203 6.37 0.75 -5.30
CA VAL A 203 6.08 0.05 -4.04
C VAL A 203 7.20 0.21 -3.04
N LEU A 204 8.42 -0.08 -3.45
CA LEU A 204 9.59 -0.10 -2.58
C LEU A 204 9.81 1.22 -1.80
N PRO A 205 9.67 2.43 -2.41
CA PRO A 205 9.83 3.70 -1.68
C PRO A 205 8.80 3.96 -0.59
N GLU A 206 7.67 3.25 -0.62
CA GLU A 206 6.59 3.39 0.36
C GLU A 206 6.76 2.40 1.53
N LEU A 207 7.70 1.46 1.43
CA LEU A 207 7.96 0.45 2.47
C LEU A 207 8.97 0.96 3.49
N ASN A 208 8.79 0.58 4.75
CA ASN A 208 9.76 0.80 5.80
C ASN A 208 10.77 -0.36 5.83
N ILE A 209 11.89 -0.21 5.14
CA ILE A 209 12.87 -1.28 4.90
C ILE A 209 14.11 -1.05 5.75
N VAL A 210 14.63 -2.14 6.35
CA VAL A 210 15.94 -2.12 7.01
C VAL A 210 17.04 -1.94 5.96
N ASP A 211 17.92 -0.98 6.18
CA ASP A 211 19.09 -0.73 5.36
C ASP A 211 18.78 -0.62 3.84
N PRO A 212 17.96 0.36 3.46
CA PRO A 212 17.57 0.54 2.06
C PRO A 212 18.78 0.83 1.16
N GLU A 213 19.84 1.43 1.67
CA GLU A 213 21.05 1.72 0.89
C GLU A 213 21.73 0.46 0.40
N ARG A 214 21.75 -0.61 1.20
CA ARG A 214 22.32 -1.90 0.82
C ARG A 214 21.53 -2.58 -0.30
N LEU A 215 20.21 -2.43 -0.28
CA LEU A 215 19.34 -2.88 -1.37
C LEU A 215 19.55 -2.06 -2.64
N LEU A 216 19.69 -0.73 -2.48
CA LEU A 216 19.89 0.22 -3.56
C LEU A 216 21.23 0.00 -4.29
N LEU A 217 22.32 -0.24 -3.57
CA LEU A 217 23.65 -0.39 -4.16
C LEU A 217 23.81 -1.61 -5.06
N ASN A 218 22.99 -2.64 -4.91
CA ASN A 218 23.17 -3.90 -5.63
C ASN A 218 22.08 -4.27 -6.63
N GLN A 219 20.86 -3.76 -6.53
CA GLN A 219 19.72 -4.35 -7.24
C GLN A 219 18.61 -3.37 -7.68
N ILE A 220 18.56 -2.13 -7.21
CA ILE A 220 17.47 -1.18 -7.47
C ILE A 220 17.88 -0.17 -8.54
N PRO A 221 16.93 0.34 -9.35
CA PRO A 221 17.24 1.39 -10.32
C PRO A 221 17.89 2.57 -9.62
N LEU A 222 19.13 2.85 -9.97
CA LEU A 222 19.77 4.12 -9.66
C LEU A 222 18.84 5.21 -10.22
N GLU A 223 18.71 6.31 -9.50
CA GLU A 223 18.05 7.50 -10.06
C GLU A 223 18.75 7.86 -11.37
N PRO A 224 18.04 7.93 -12.49
CA PRO A 224 18.68 8.18 -13.76
C PRO A 224 19.16 9.62 -13.84
N VAL A 225 20.29 9.85 -14.49
CA VAL A 225 20.62 11.18 -14.97
C VAL A 225 19.68 11.48 -16.14
N VAL A 226 18.82 12.48 -15.97
CA VAL A 226 17.87 12.89 -17.01
C VAL A 226 18.56 13.87 -17.95
N GLN A 227 18.52 13.55 -19.24
CA GLN A 227 19.06 14.38 -20.30
C GLN A 227 17.96 14.75 -21.28
N PHE A 228 17.72 16.05 -21.43
CA PHE A 228 16.76 16.60 -22.39
C PHE A 228 17.49 17.08 -23.64
N TYR A 229 17.05 16.62 -24.77
CA TYR A 229 17.57 17.03 -26.06
C TYR A 229 16.52 17.87 -26.78
N LEU A 230 16.91 19.09 -27.20
CA LEU A 230 16.04 20.01 -27.91
C LEU A 230 16.67 20.36 -29.28
N ASP A 231 15.85 20.28 -30.31
CA ASP A 231 16.23 20.58 -31.68
C ASP A 231 15.21 21.51 -32.36
N ALA A 232 15.67 22.24 -33.38
CA ALA A 232 14.83 23.02 -34.27
C ALA A 232 15.11 22.56 -35.70
N PRO A 233 14.44 21.49 -36.17
CA PRO A 233 14.67 20.96 -37.52
C PRO A 233 14.42 21.97 -38.63
N ASP A 234 13.57 22.97 -38.38
CA ASP A 234 13.33 24.13 -39.23
C ASP A 234 12.96 25.35 -38.38
N SER A 235 12.83 26.55 -39.03
CA SER A 235 12.59 27.81 -38.33
C SER A 235 11.24 27.93 -37.64
N PHE A 236 10.32 26.99 -37.87
CA PHE A 236 8.94 27.05 -37.40
C PHE A 236 8.56 25.84 -36.53
N ARG A 237 9.52 24.94 -36.27
CA ARG A 237 9.26 23.73 -35.51
C ARG A 237 10.37 23.46 -34.50
N ILE A 238 9.97 23.10 -33.29
CA ILE A 238 10.88 22.57 -32.30
C ILE A 238 10.49 21.12 -31.96
N GLU A 239 11.50 20.32 -31.67
CA GLU A 239 11.36 18.94 -31.19
C GLU A 239 12.20 18.73 -29.94
N ALA A 240 11.72 17.87 -29.06
CA ALA A 240 12.42 17.49 -27.84
C ALA A 240 12.18 16.04 -27.47
N HIS A 241 13.14 15.43 -26.83
CA HIS A 241 12.99 14.12 -26.18
C HIS A 241 13.84 14.06 -24.91
N ALA A 242 13.52 13.10 -24.05
CA ALA A 242 14.32 12.79 -22.87
C ALA A 242 15.07 11.48 -23.05
N GLU A 243 16.29 11.43 -22.55
CA GLU A 243 17.10 10.22 -22.40
C GLU A 243 17.46 10.03 -20.93
N PHE A 244 17.63 8.79 -20.52
CA PHE A 244 17.86 8.44 -19.13
C PHE A 244 19.12 7.59 -19.02
N LEU A 245 20.10 8.03 -18.26
CA LEU A 245 21.35 7.32 -18.02
C LEU A 245 21.30 6.60 -16.70
N TYR A 246 21.46 5.28 -16.73
CA TYR A 246 21.56 4.40 -15.59
C TYR A 246 22.99 3.83 -15.52
N GLY A 247 23.93 4.61 -14.99
CA GLY A 247 25.35 4.27 -15.06
C GLY A 247 25.85 4.27 -16.50
N GLU A 248 26.24 3.10 -17.02
CA GLU A 248 26.69 2.94 -18.42
C GLU A 248 25.54 2.65 -19.39
N ASP A 249 24.36 2.27 -18.88
CA ASP A 249 23.19 1.97 -19.69
C ASP A 249 22.39 3.24 -20.01
N LYS A 250 21.87 3.32 -21.24
CA LYS A 250 21.10 4.45 -21.75
C LYS A 250 19.72 4.00 -22.24
N VAL A 251 18.70 4.72 -21.79
CA VAL A 251 17.33 4.56 -22.30
C VAL A 251 16.98 5.78 -23.15
N THR A 252 16.56 5.54 -24.39
CA THR A 252 16.24 6.57 -25.39
C THR A 252 15.00 6.14 -26.18
N PRO A 253 14.20 7.08 -26.71
CA PRO A 253 13.03 6.73 -27.54
C PRO A 253 13.37 6.08 -28.90
N PHE A 254 14.63 6.01 -29.27
CA PHE A 254 15.05 5.58 -30.59
C PHE A 254 15.46 4.12 -30.70
N VAL A 255 15.81 3.48 -29.58
CA VAL A 255 16.20 2.08 -29.52
C VAL A 255 15.53 1.38 -28.34
N PRO A 256 15.29 0.06 -28.44
CA PRO A 256 14.77 -0.71 -27.31
C PRO A 256 15.67 -0.59 -26.09
N SER A 257 15.08 -0.49 -24.92
CA SER A 257 15.81 -0.47 -23.64
C SER A 257 16.67 -1.72 -23.47
N PRO A 258 17.86 -1.60 -22.84
CA PRO A 258 18.70 -2.77 -22.55
C PRO A 258 17.94 -3.84 -21.77
N ALA A 259 18.11 -5.11 -22.16
CA ALA A 259 17.44 -6.21 -21.50
C ALA A 259 17.91 -6.38 -20.05
N GLY A 260 16.97 -6.48 -19.11
CA GLY A 260 17.27 -6.68 -17.70
C GLY A 260 17.66 -5.40 -16.93
N LEU A 261 17.63 -4.24 -17.57
CA LEU A 261 17.81 -2.95 -16.90
C LEU A 261 16.62 -2.68 -15.99
N LEU A 262 16.88 -2.45 -14.71
CA LEU A 262 15.89 -1.94 -13.76
C LEU A 262 15.84 -0.42 -13.89
N ARG A 263 14.63 0.13 -14.09
CA ARG A 263 14.43 1.55 -14.39
C ARG A 263 13.59 2.23 -13.31
N ASP A 264 13.88 3.47 -13.00
CA ASP A 264 12.99 4.34 -12.22
C ASP A 264 11.93 4.97 -13.14
N VAL A 265 10.85 4.25 -13.35
CA VAL A 265 9.73 4.69 -14.21
C VAL A 265 9.05 5.95 -13.66
N ARG A 266 9.15 6.24 -12.35
CA ARG A 266 8.59 7.49 -11.78
C ARG A 266 9.40 8.70 -12.22
N ALA A 267 10.74 8.62 -12.12
CA ALA A 267 11.63 9.68 -12.58
C ALA A 267 11.47 9.91 -14.07
N GLU A 268 11.46 8.85 -14.88
CA GLU A 268 11.24 8.95 -16.33
C GLU A 268 9.88 9.56 -16.68
N SER A 269 8.80 9.12 -15.99
CA SER A 269 7.45 9.66 -16.21
C SER A 269 7.33 11.12 -15.78
N ARG A 270 8.10 11.56 -14.76
CA ARG A 270 8.15 12.94 -14.32
C ARG A 270 8.78 13.82 -15.41
N ALA A 271 9.92 13.40 -15.94
CA ALA A 271 10.61 14.09 -17.01
C ALA A 271 9.77 14.18 -18.31
N LYS A 272 9.13 13.08 -18.71
CA LYS A 272 8.23 13.04 -19.87
C LYS A 272 7.01 13.95 -19.69
N ARG A 273 6.41 13.99 -18.50
CA ARG A 273 5.30 14.91 -18.21
C ARG A 273 5.74 16.37 -18.23
N LEU A 274 6.97 16.66 -17.81
CA LEU A 274 7.51 17.99 -17.89
C LEU A 274 7.62 18.46 -19.36
N LEU A 275 8.12 17.61 -20.26
CA LEU A 275 8.10 17.90 -21.70
C LEU A 275 6.66 18.08 -22.22
N ALA A 276 5.74 17.18 -21.84
CA ALA A 276 4.34 17.24 -22.26
C ALA A 276 3.58 18.48 -21.75
N SER A 277 4.08 19.18 -20.72
CA SER A 277 3.48 20.45 -20.27
C SER A 277 3.76 21.64 -21.18
N TYR A 278 4.75 21.51 -22.07
CA TYR A 278 5.15 22.55 -23.01
C TYR A 278 4.98 22.17 -24.49
N LEU A 279 5.07 20.88 -24.82
CA LEU A 279 5.11 20.35 -26.16
C LEU A 279 4.13 19.20 -26.36
N GLN A 280 3.68 18.96 -27.57
CA GLN A 280 2.77 17.86 -27.90
C GLN A 280 3.57 16.56 -28.18
N PRO A 281 3.14 15.40 -27.65
CA PRO A 281 3.78 14.11 -27.92
C PRO A 281 3.42 13.58 -29.32
N GLY A 282 4.23 12.66 -29.85
CA GLY A 282 3.90 11.90 -31.06
C GLY A 282 4.49 12.44 -32.37
N VAL A 283 5.51 13.27 -32.29
CA VAL A 283 6.17 13.83 -33.47
C VAL A 283 6.87 12.71 -34.27
N GLY A 284 6.64 12.72 -35.59
CA GLY A 284 7.22 11.73 -36.50
C GLY A 284 6.74 10.27 -36.22
N GLY A 285 5.56 10.09 -35.59
CA GLY A 285 5.01 8.80 -35.25
C GLY A 285 5.68 8.14 -34.02
N ARG A 286 6.45 8.88 -33.24
CA ARG A 286 7.13 8.43 -32.03
C ARG A 286 6.50 9.05 -30.80
N GLU A 287 5.84 8.24 -29.97
CA GLU A 287 5.10 8.71 -28.78
C GLU A 287 5.97 9.49 -27.76
N GLU A 288 7.26 9.18 -27.70
CA GLU A 288 8.20 9.78 -26.74
C GLU A 288 9.04 10.93 -27.32
N VAL A 289 8.72 11.39 -28.55
CA VAL A 289 9.26 12.62 -29.13
C VAL A 289 8.17 13.69 -29.10
N TYR A 290 8.49 14.83 -28.53
CA TYR A 290 7.59 15.96 -28.30
C TYR A 290 7.94 17.09 -29.24
N GLY A 291 6.98 17.91 -29.66
CA GLY A 291 7.27 19.05 -30.49
C GLY A 291 6.05 19.93 -30.71
N THR A 292 6.27 21.06 -31.34
CA THR A 292 5.23 22.00 -31.76
C THR A 292 5.66 22.81 -32.96
N VAL A 293 4.66 23.34 -33.67
CA VAL A 293 4.79 24.35 -34.73
C VAL A 293 4.06 25.65 -34.39
N ASP A 294 3.47 25.70 -33.18
CA ASP A 294 2.76 26.86 -32.68
C ASP A 294 3.76 27.89 -32.10
N GLU A 295 3.71 29.13 -32.58
CA GLU A 295 4.66 30.18 -32.17
C GLU A 295 4.55 30.53 -30.68
N ASP A 296 3.35 30.51 -30.09
CA ASP A 296 3.14 30.80 -28.68
C ASP A 296 3.69 29.69 -27.80
N GLU A 297 3.51 28.41 -28.21
CA GLU A 297 4.10 27.28 -27.53
C GLU A 297 5.64 27.25 -27.66
N ILE A 298 6.19 27.62 -28.83
CA ILE A 298 7.63 27.78 -29.04
C ILE A 298 8.18 28.85 -28.08
N TYR A 299 7.54 30.03 -28.04
CA TYR A 299 7.94 31.11 -27.15
C TYR A 299 7.89 30.67 -25.67
N ARG A 300 6.80 30.05 -25.27
CA ARG A 300 6.66 29.53 -23.90
C ARG A 300 7.72 28.48 -23.57
N MET A 301 8.07 27.61 -24.51
CA MET A 301 9.13 26.61 -24.32
C MET A 301 10.51 27.29 -24.15
N LEU A 302 10.80 28.35 -24.89
CA LEU A 302 12.05 29.09 -24.77
C LEU A 302 12.18 29.87 -23.46
N GLU A 303 11.10 30.52 -23.00
CA GLU A 303 11.11 31.38 -21.81
C GLU A 303 10.93 30.62 -20.50
N GLU A 304 10.04 29.62 -20.48
CA GLU A 304 9.68 28.91 -19.27
C GLU A 304 10.13 27.45 -19.29
N GLY A 305 10.02 26.78 -20.44
CA GLY A 305 10.29 25.36 -20.58
C GLY A 305 11.76 25.01 -20.38
N VAL A 306 12.65 25.70 -21.09
CA VAL A 306 14.09 25.43 -20.94
C VAL A 306 14.60 25.64 -19.53
N PRO A 307 14.25 26.70 -18.78
CA PRO A 307 14.59 26.83 -17.37
C PRO A 307 14.02 25.71 -16.50
N ALA A 308 12.78 25.27 -16.76
CA ALA A 308 12.15 24.16 -16.01
C ALA A 308 12.87 22.84 -16.26
N LEU A 309 13.29 22.57 -17.51
CA LEU A 309 14.06 21.36 -17.83
C LEU A 309 15.45 21.39 -17.18
N LEU A 310 16.11 22.54 -17.14
CA LEU A 310 17.41 22.72 -16.47
C LEU A 310 17.34 22.49 -14.95
N ALA A 311 16.20 22.75 -14.35
CA ALA A 311 15.98 22.45 -12.92
C ALA A 311 15.80 20.95 -12.63
N GLU A 312 15.38 20.16 -13.63
CA GLU A 312 15.12 18.71 -13.48
C GLU A 312 16.28 17.84 -13.99
N GLY A 313 17.11 18.35 -14.92
CA GLY A 313 18.19 17.56 -15.51
C GLY A 313 19.14 18.36 -16.42
N GLU A 314 19.94 17.62 -17.18
CA GLU A 314 20.83 18.20 -18.17
C GLU A 314 20.08 18.56 -19.46
N VAL A 315 20.38 19.72 -20.05
CA VAL A 315 19.72 20.17 -21.29
C VAL A 315 20.74 20.33 -22.39
N TYR A 316 20.51 19.64 -23.49
CA TYR A 316 21.35 19.67 -24.70
C TYR A 316 20.57 20.34 -25.83
N LEU A 317 21.13 21.44 -26.35
CA LEU A 317 20.52 22.24 -27.41
C LEU A 317 21.34 22.11 -28.68
N THR A 318 20.69 21.84 -29.80
CA THR A 318 21.36 21.96 -31.13
C THR A 318 21.67 23.40 -31.45
N ASP A 319 22.59 23.65 -32.40
CA ASP A 319 22.92 25.00 -32.84
C ASP A 319 21.72 25.70 -33.50
N ALA A 320 20.86 24.92 -34.16
CA ALA A 320 19.61 25.42 -34.72
C ALA A 320 18.67 25.95 -33.64
N PHE A 321 18.49 25.20 -32.55
CA PHE A 321 17.65 25.61 -31.40
C PHE A 321 18.25 26.86 -30.71
N ARG A 322 19.57 26.92 -30.52
CA ARG A 322 20.25 28.10 -29.94
C ARG A 322 20.05 29.34 -30.78
N SER A 323 19.99 29.20 -32.10
CA SER A 323 19.73 30.29 -33.01
C SER A 323 18.32 30.87 -32.84
N LEU A 324 17.33 30.05 -32.48
CA LEU A 324 15.98 30.56 -32.15
C LEU A 324 15.97 31.38 -30.86
N GLN A 325 16.74 30.98 -29.84
CA GLN A 325 16.84 31.75 -28.60
C GLN A 325 17.50 33.10 -28.78
N ALA A 326 18.43 33.22 -29.73
CA ALA A 326 19.16 34.48 -30.02
C ALA A 326 18.41 35.44 -30.94
N ALA A 327 17.29 35.00 -31.56
CA ALA A 327 16.50 35.86 -32.44
C ALA A 327 15.74 36.91 -31.60
N PRO A 328 15.84 38.22 -31.92
CA PRO A 328 15.04 39.21 -31.23
C PRO A 328 13.56 38.98 -31.53
N PRO A 329 12.65 39.26 -30.54
CA PRO A 329 11.22 39.12 -30.75
C PRO A 329 10.83 39.92 -32.00
N LEU A 330 10.12 39.23 -32.93
CA LEU A 330 9.60 39.89 -34.13
C LEU A 330 8.69 41.05 -33.69
N SER A 331 9.14 42.28 -33.88
CA SER A 331 8.31 43.45 -33.70
C SER A 331 7.23 43.45 -34.80
N VAL A 332 6.00 43.15 -34.42
CA VAL A 332 4.84 43.36 -35.27
C VAL A 332 4.74 44.87 -35.47
N GLY A 333 5.27 45.33 -36.58
CA GLY A 333 5.05 46.70 -37.05
C GLY A 333 3.59 46.86 -37.42
N GLY A 334 2.91 47.77 -36.72
CA GLY A 334 1.55 48.17 -36.99
C GLY A 334 1.38 48.93 -38.29
#